data_34a5869c0fbb4f8bc2c80950b5cf3526
#
_entry.id   34a5869c0fbb4f8bc2c80950b5cf3526
#
_cell.length_a   1.000
_cell.length_b   1.000
_cell.length_c   1.000
_cell.angle_alpha   90.00
_cell.angle_beta   90.00
_cell.angle_gamma   90.00
#
_symmetry.space_group_name_H-M   'P 1'
#
loop_
_entity.id
_entity.type
_entity.pdbx_description
1 polymer ?
#
loop_
_entity_poly.entity_id
_entity_poly.type
_entity_poly.pdbx_seq_one_letter_code
_entity_poly.pdbx_strand_id
1 'polypeptide(L)'
;EMGYSPPEGYVRTNFDYYIRRTSHGSTLSRLVHARLANEMGLEEKGWELFMEALRSDLVDIQGGTTGEGIHCGVMAGTAYDVMSTFGGLNLKGVHPVLNPSLPDHWKGLEFHFLFRDIE
;
A
#
# COMPACT_ATOMS: atom_id res chain seq x y z
N GLU A 1 -2.17 -19.86 -13.03
CA GLU A 1 -1.44 -20.29 -11.82
C GLU A 1 -0.23 -21.10 -12.27
N MET A 2 0.97 -20.73 -11.84
CA MET A 2 2.23 -21.36 -12.26
C MET A 2 2.56 -22.65 -11.48
N GLY A 3 1.60 -23.20 -10.73
CA GLY A 3 1.78 -24.44 -9.97
C GLY A 3 2.84 -24.43 -8.86
N TYR A 4 3.35 -23.24 -8.50
CA TYR A 4 4.30 -23.07 -7.41
C TYR A 4 3.57 -22.64 -6.13
N SER A 5 3.79 -23.39 -5.07
CA SER A 5 3.32 -23.04 -3.73
C SER A 5 4.53 -22.59 -2.90
N PRO A 6 4.66 -21.30 -2.60
CA PRO A 6 5.75 -20.82 -1.77
C PRO A 6 5.67 -21.42 -0.36
N PRO A 7 6.80 -21.58 0.34
CA PRO A 7 6.82 -22.10 1.70
C PRO A 7 6.06 -21.16 2.66
N GLU A 8 5.55 -21.72 3.75
CA GLU A 8 4.91 -20.93 4.81
C GLU A 8 5.84 -19.83 5.33
N GLY A 9 5.30 -18.65 5.58
CA GLY A 9 6.06 -17.50 6.08
C GLY A 9 6.94 -16.79 5.03
N TYR A 10 6.91 -17.19 3.75
CA TYR A 10 7.77 -16.59 2.73
C TYR A 10 7.59 -15.08 2.59
N VAL A 11 6.37 -14.56 2.79
CA VAL A 11 6.07 -13.12 2.71
C VAL A 11 6.88 -12.38 3.77
N ARG A 12 6.82 -12.85 5.01
CA ARG A 12 7.56 -12.26 6.14
C ARG A 12 9.07 -12.32 5.91
N THR A 13 9.59 -13.47 5.51
CA THR A 13 11.01 -13.66 5.24
C THR A 13 11.51 -12.71 4.15
N ASN A 14 10.75 -12.58 3.05
CA ASN A 14 11.09 -11.67 1.98
C ASN A 14 10.99 -10.20 2.42
N PHE A 15 9.95 -9.84 3.14
CA PHE A 15 9.80 -8.48 3.68
C PHE A 15 11.00 -8.10 4.54
N ASP A 16 11.36 -8.92 5.53
CA ASP A 16 12.48 -8.68 6.45
C ASP A 16 13.83 -8.65 5.72
N TYR A 17 13.96 -9.39 4.63
CA TYR A 17 15.15 -9.35 3.78
C TYR A 17 15.25 -8.07 2.97
N TYR A 18 14.16 -7.71 2.26
CA TYR A 18 14.18 -6.60 1.32
C TYR A 18 14.05 -5.23 1.99
N ILE A 19 13.29 -5.08 3.08
CA ILE A 19 13.14 -3.78 3.76
C ILE A 19 14.48 -3.20 4.21
N ARG A 20 15.44 -4.05 4.56
CA ARG A 20 16.80 -3.65 4.98
C ARG A 20 17.76 -3.38 3.82
N ARG A 21 17.38 -3.73 2.59
CA ARG A 21 18.22 -3.64 1.39
C ARG A 21 17.68 -2.68 0.34
N THR A 22 16.44 -2.30 0.49
CA THR A 22 15.80 -1.33 -0.40
C THR A 22 16.24 0.07 0.02
N SER A 23 16.88 0.79 -0.89
CA SER A 23 17.31 2.19 -0.66
C SER A 23 16.15 3.18 -0.62
N HIS A 24 14.95 2.72 -1.01
CA HIS A 24 13.77 3.58 -1.21
C HIS A 24 14.05 4.82 -2.10
N GLY A 25 14.96 4.67 -3.06
CA GLY A 25 15.24 5.68 -4.08
C GLY A 25 14.06 5.96 -5.01
N SER A 26 13.03 5.12 -4.98
CA SER A 26 11.71 5.38 -5.55
C SER A 26 10.66 5.28 -4.46
N THR A 27 9.74 6.23 -4.41
CA THR A 27 8.62 6.25 -3.44
C THR A 27 7.64 5.10 -3.64
N LEU A 28 7.59 4.52 -4.85
CA LEU A 28 6.82 3.28 -5.10
C LEU A 28 7.22 2.12 -4.19
N SER A 29 8.52 2.00 -3.87
CA SER A 29 8.96 0.94 -2.96
C SER A 29 8.41 1.08 -1.55
N ARG A 30 8.22 2.32 -1.08
CA ARG A 30 7.58 2.59 0.23
C ARG A 30 6.13 2.13 0.24
N LEU A 31 5.40 2.42 -0.84
CA LEU A 31 4.01 2.02 -0.99
C LEU A 31 3.83 0.50 -0.96
N VAL A 32 4.65 -0.22 -1.74
CA VAL A 32 4.64 -1.69 -1.75
C VAL A 32 4.96 -2.27 -0.37
N HIS A 33 5.97 -1.74 0.31
CA HIS A 33 6.32 -2.19 1.66
C HIS A 33 5.25 -1.81 2.70
N ALA A 34 4.59 -0.66 2.57
CA ALA A 34 3.48 -0.27 3.42
C ALA A 34 2.34 -1.30 3.36
N ARG A 35 1.96 -1.67 2.15
CA ARG A 35 0.93 -2.68 1.92
C ARG A 35 1.31 -4.04 2.52
N LEU A 36 2.52 -4.53 2.23
CA LEU A 36 3.00 -5.80 2.79
C LEU A 36 3.08 -5.77 4.31
N ALA A 37 3.49 -4.65 4.91
CA ALA A 37 3.50 -4.47 6.36
C ALA A 37 2.10 -4.60 6.96
N ASN A 38 1.10 -3.93 6.37
CA ASN A 38 -0.29 -4.05 6.81
C ASN A 38 -0.84 -5.47 6.64
N GLU A 39 -0.57 -6.15 5.51
CA GLU A 39 -0.95 -7.55 5.29
C GLU A 39 -0.36 -8.51 6.34
N MET A 40 0.77 -8.16 6.95
CA MET A 40 1.43 -8.93 8.01
C MET A 40 1.05 -8.47 9.44
N GLY A 41 0.12 -7.52 9.58
CA GLY A 41 -0.25 -6.96 10.88
C GLY A 41 0.79 -6.03 11.51
N LEU A 42 1.74 -5.51 10.72
CA LEU A 42 2.73 -4.52 11.15
C LEU A 42 2.17 -3.10 10.93
N GLU A 43 1.07 -2.78 11.57
CA GLU A 43 0.25 -1.59 11.28
C GLU A 43 1.02 -0.28 11.42
N GLU A 44 1.80 -0.11 12.50
CA GLU A 44 2.61 1.10 12.71
C GLU A 44 3.63 1.30 11.57
N LYS A 45 4.31 0.22 11.16
CA LYS A 45 5.28 0.28 10.06
C LYS A 45 4.61 0.51 8.72
N GLY A 46 3.45 -0.10 8.50
CA GLY A 46 2.63 0.12 7.31
C GLY A 46 2.19 1.57 7.20
N TRP A 47 1.72 2.14 8.30
CA TRP A 47 1.31 3.55 8.36
C TRP A 47 2.47 4.51 8.11
N GLU A 48 3.62 4.30 8.75
CA GLU A 48 4.82 5.11 8.54
C GLU A 48 5.19 5.19 7.05
N LEU A 49 5.36 4.01 6.42
CA LEU A 49 5.75 3.91 5.01
C LEU A 49 4.70 4.50 4.05
N PHE A 50 3.41 4.31 4.37
CA PHE A 50 2.30 4.91 3.63
C PHE A 50 2.35 6.44 3.69
N MET A 51 2.56 7.02 4.87
CA MET A 51 2.65 8.46 5.06
C MET A 51 3.89 9.08 4.39
N GLU A 52 5.01 8.36 4.35
CA GLU A 52 6.17 8.77 3.57
C GLU A 52 5.85 8.81 2.07
N ALA A 53 5.19 7.76 1.53
CA ALA A 53 4.78 7.73 0.14
C ALA A 53 3.78 8.86 -0.18
N LEU A 54 2.76 9.05 0.66
CA LEU A 54 1.72 10.07 0.48
C LEU A 54 2.29 11.50 0.46
N ARG A 55 3.34 11.77 1.24
CA ARG A 55 3.96 13.09 1.34
C ARG A 55 5.08 13.33 0.34
N SER A 56 5.46 12.35 -0.46
CA SER A 56 6.65 12.41 -1.30
C SER A 56 6.67 13.56 -2.33
N ASP A 57 5.50 13.97 -2.80
CA ASP A 57 5.38 15.09 -3.74
C ASP A 57 5.20 16.45 -3.04
N LEU A 58 5.07 16.46 -1.71
CA LEU A 58 4.93 17.68 -0.90
C LEU A 58 6.21 18.01 -0.13
N VAL A 59 6.91 16.97 0.31
CA VAL A 59 8.13 17.07 1.11
C VAL A 59 9.22 16.26 0.44
N ASP A 60 10.36 16.86 0.21
CA ASP A 60 11.50 16.20 -0.44
C ASP A 60 12.17 15.17 0.49
N ILE A 61 11.53 14.00 0.59
CA ILE A 61 12.02 12.90 1.42
C ILE A 61 13.12 12.07 0.74
N GLN A 62 13.42 12.36 -0.54
CA GLN A 62 14.39 11.62 -1.34
C GLN A 62 15.62 12.45 -1.74
N GLY A 63 15.62 13.75 -1.44
CA GLY A 63 16.76 14.63 -1.74
C GLY A 63 16.83 15.06 -3.22
N GLY A 64 15.76 15.67 -3.74
CA GLY A 64 15.76 16.33 -5.04
C GLY A 64 14.67 15.92 -6.02
N THR A 65 13.85 14.94 -5.70
CA THR A 65 12.84 14.42 -6.62
C THR A 65 11.53 15.21 -6.64
N THR A 66 11.22 15.94 -5.56
CA THR A 66 9.99 16.76 -5.48
C THR A 66 9.92 17.82 -6.56
N GLY A 67 11.06 18.37 -6.97
CA GLY A 67 11.17 19.34 -8.07
C GLY A 67 10.90 18.77 -9.47
N GLU A 68 10.89 17.44 -9.63
CA GLU A 68 10.60 16.77 -10.90
C GLU A 68 9.10 16.78 -11.25
N GLY A 69 8.25 17.07 -10.28
CA GLY A 69 6.80 17.12 -10.42
C GLY A 69 6.08 15.95 -9.76
N ILE A 70 4.80 15.77 -10.09
CA ILE A 70 3.94 14.78 -9.48
C ILE A 70 4.30 13.36 -9.93
N HIS A 71 4.59 12.49 -8.98
CA HIS A 71 4.82 11.06 -9.21
C HIS A 71 3.47 10.32 -9.29
N CYS A 72 2.80 10.41 -10.45
CA CYS A 72 1.45 9.90 -10.65
C CYS A 72 1.24 8.45 -10.18
N GLY A 73 2.22 7.56 -10.39
CA GLY A 73 2.12 6.16 -9.96
C GLY A 73 2.05 6.02 -8.44
N VAL A 74 2.79 6.84 -7.71
CA VAL A 74 2.76 6.83 -6.22
C VAL A 74 1.46 7.43 -5.73
N MET A 75 1.04 8.57 -6.27
CA MET A 75 -0.20 9.24 -5.85
C MET A 75 -1.44 8.38 -6.14
N ALA A 76 -1.51 7.78 -7.32
CA ALA A 76 -2.56 6.82 -7.64
C ALA A 76 -2.53 5.58 -6.73
N GLY A 77 -1.32 5.09 -6.43
CA GLY A 77 -1.14 3.96 -5.53
C GLY A 77 -1.55 4.26 -4.09
N THR A 78 -1.26 5.46 -3.56
CA THR A 78 -1.73 5.86 -2.21
C THR A 78 -3.25 5.95 -2.15
N ALA A 79 -3.90 6.51 -3.18
CA ALA A 79 -5.35 6.53 -3.27
C ALA A 79 -5.94 5.11 -3.34
N TYR A 80 -5.32 4.21 -4.12
CA TYR A 80 -5.71 2.81 -4.17
C TYR A 80 -5.52 2.09 -2.84
N ASP A 81 -4.44 2.34 -2.12
CA ASP A 81 -4.17 1.72 -0.82
C ASP A 81 -5.14 2.17 0.27
N VAL A 82 -5.67 3.40 0.19
CA VAL A 82 -6.75 3.83 1.08
C VAL A 82 -7.96 2.89 0.96
N MET A 83 -8.33 2.52 -0.26
CA MET A 83 -9.47 1.63 -0.51
C MET A 83 -9.11 0.16 -0.25
N SER A 84 -7.98 -0.31 -0.78
CA SER A 84 -7.63 -1.74 -0.79
C SER A 84 -6.98 -2.21 0.51
N THR A 85 -6.12 -1.40 1.13
CA THR A 85 -5.39 -1.76 2.35
C THR A 85 -6.19 -1.38 3.59
N PHE A 86 -6.54 -0.11 3.75
CA PHE A 86 -7.29 0.35 4.92
C PHE A 86 -8.79 0.04 4.83
N GLY A 87 -9.40 0.24 3.66
CA GLY A 87 -10.80 -0.13 3.40
C GLY A 87 -11.02 -1.61 3.19
N GLY A 88 -9.96 -2.37 2.96
CA GLY A 88 -10.00 -3.83 2.78
C GLY A 88 -10.74 -4.27 1.52
N LEU A 89 -10.84 -3.39 0.50
CA LEU A 89 -11.53 -3.69 -0.74
C LEU A 89 -10.74 -4.71 -1.58
N ASN A 90 -11.35 -5.85 -1.84
CA ASN A 90 -10.82 -6.89 -2.71
C ASN A 90 -11.81 -7.20 -3.84
N LEU A 91 -11.39 -6.96 -5.09
CA LEU A 91 -12.17 -7.14 -6.31
C LEU A 91 -11.74 -8.38 -7.13
N LYS A 92 -10.87 -9.24 -6.60
CA LYS A 92 -10.34 -10.41 -7.33
C LYS A 92 -11.36 -11.54 -7.50
N GLY A 93 -12.40 -11.57 -6.69
CA GLY A 93 -13.44 -12.61 -6.69
C GLY A 93 -14.61 -12.33 -7.63
N VAL A 94 -15.63 -13.19 -7.54
CA VAL A 94 -16.91 -13.00 -8.24
C VAL A 94 -17.68 -11.83 -7.65
N HIS A 95 -17.54 -11.60 -6.36
CA HIS A 95 -18.13 -10.49 -5.62
C HIS A 95 -17.05 -9.64 -4.95
N PRO A 96 -17.27 -8.32 -4.78
CA PRO A 96 -16.42 -7.50 -3.95
C PRO A 96 -16.45 -8.00 -2.50
N VAL A 97 -15.31 -7.94 -1.84
CA VAL A 97 -15.19 -8.26 -0.41
C VAL A 97 -14.61 -7.04 0.28
N LEU A 98 -15.16 -6.69 1.44
CA LEU A 98 -14.65 -5.63 2.31
C LEU A 98 -14.18 -6.26 3.63
N ASN A 99 -12.94 -5.98 4.00
CA ASN A 99 -12.36 -6.37 5.28
C ASN A 99 -11.51 -5.22 5.83
N PRO A 100 -12.16 -4.15 6.35
CA PRO A 100 -11.46 -2.93 6.73
C PRO A 100 -10.57 -3.13 7.96
N SER A 101 -9.40 -2.49 7.93
CA SER A 101 -8.48 -2.31 9.06
C SER A 101 -8.05 -0.85 9.07
N LEU A 102 -8.85 0.00 9.69
CA LEU A 102 -8.63 1.45 9.70
C LEU A 102 -7.62 1.83 10.79
N PRO A 103 -6.76 2.83 10.54
CA PRO A 103 -5.95 3.41 11.59
C PRO A 103 -6.83 3.94 12.74
N ASP A 104 -6.40 3.76 13.99
CA ASP A 104 -7.17 4.10 15.20
C ASP A 104 -7.67 5.55 15.25
N HIS A 105 -6.95 6.46 14.61
CA HIS A 105 -7.30 7.89 14.58
C HIS A 105 -8.29 8.25 13.46
N TRP A 106 -8.67 7.30 12.58
CA TRP A 106 -9.70 7.51 11.57
C TRP A 106 -11.08 7.21 12.15
N LYS A 107 -12.03 8.11 11.95
CA LYS A 107 -13.42 7.94 12.40
C LYS A 107 -14.26 7.11 11.43
N GLY A 108 -13.80 6.95 10.21
CA GLY A 108 -14.47 6.23 9.15
C GLY A 108 -13.80 6.47 7.80
N LEU A 109 -14.18 5.68 6.83
CA LEU A 109 -13.75 5.78 5.44
C LEU A 109 -14.97 5.60 4.55
N GLU A 110 -15.15 6.52 3.61
CA GLU A 110 -16.20 6.46 2.60
C GLU A 110 -15.56 6.57 1.22
N PHE A 111 -15.96 5.71 0.31
CA PHE A 111 -15.54 5.74 -1.09
C PHE A 111 -16.57 5.06 -1.98
N HIS A 112 -16.56 5.39 -3.27
CA HIS A 112 -17.39 4.79 -4.29
C HIS A 112 -16.52 4.02 -5.28
N PHE A 113 -17.01 2.89 -5.75
CA PHE A 113 -16.35 2.13 -6.80
C PHE A 113 -17.38 1.46 -7.71
N LEU A 114 -17.00 1.27 -8.96
CA LEU A 114 -17.80 0.54 -9.93
C LEU A 114 -17.30 -0.90 -10.06
N PHE A 115 -18.18 -1.85 -9.91
CA PHE A 115 -17.88 -3.26 -10.10
C PHE A 115 -18.88 -3.91 -11.04
N ARG A 116 -18.44 -4.26 -12.26
CA ARG A 116 -19.27 -4.91 -13.28
C ARG A 116 -20.57 -4.14 -13.54
N ASP A 117 -20.46 -2.85 -13.77
CA ASP A 117 -21.57 -1.92 -14.03
C ASP A 117 -22.58 -1.76 -12.86
N ILE A 118 -22.19 -2.15 -11.65
CA ILE A 118 -22.95 -1.94 -10.41
C ILE A 118 -22.13 -1.05 -9.48
N GLU A 119 -22.73 0.06 -9.03
CA GLU A 119 -22.19 0.98 -8.05
C GLU A 119 -22.49 0.50 -6.63
#